data_42fcaafebb482e31eeafc8adb4ca17d8
#
_entry.id   42fcaafebb482e31eeafc8adb4ca17d8
#
_cell.length_a   1.000
_cell.length_b   1.000
_cell.length_c   1.000
_cell.angle_alpha   90.00
_cell.angle_beta   90.00
_cell.angle_gamma   90.00
#
_symmetry.space_group_name_H-M   'P 1'
#
loop_
_entity.id
_entity.type
_entity.pdbx_description
1 polymer ?
#
loop_
_entity_poly.entity_id
_entity_poly.type
_entity_poly.pdbx_seq_one_letter_code
_entity_poly.pdbx_strand_id
1 'polypeptide(L)'
;MFTSTYLKTQINDFISEDSKMETDSRATSILSGRITHVRDGDTFEVNGVPVRISALDCPENSTTAGQKVTRFAEQFTGKQATCELTGAKTYDRVVGYCSINGKDFAQTMMDKTSCKLWTKYDVWNRY
;
A
#
# COMPACT_ATOMS: atom_id res chain seq x y z
N MET A 1 -26.28 5.49 12.03
CA MET A 1 -26.04 5.07 11.58
C MET A 1 -25.59 4.68 11.25
N PHE A 2 -25.53 5.09 11.56
CA PHE A 2 -25.11 4.66 11.04
C PHE A 2 -24.45 4.19 11.24
N THR A 3 -24.09 4.72 11.58
CA THR A 3 -23.50 4.29 11.50
C THR A 3 -22.72 3.99 11.46
N SER A 4 -22.52 4.32 11.71
CA SER A 4 -21.87 4.02 11.42
C SER A 4 -21.28 4.03 11.17
N THR A 5 -21.40 4.43 11.30
CA THR A 5 -20.93 4.32 10.70
C THR A 5 -20.45 4.74 10.54
N TYR A 6 -20.43 5.50 10.84
CA TYR A 6 -20.10 5.74 10.29
C TYR A 6 -19.50 5.78 10.34
N LEU A 7 -19.29 6.12 10.65
CA LEU A 7 -18.95 5.97 10.28
C LEU A 7 -18.70 5.78 9.87
N LYS A 8 -18.73 6.09 9.81
CA LYS A 8 -18.56 5.85 9.13
C LYS A 8 -18.57 6.05 8.46
N THR A 9 -18.86 6.75 8.70
CA THR A 9 -19.01 6.73 7.93
C THR A 9 -18.86 7.10 7.34
N GLN A 10 -18.92 7.40 7.20
CA GLN A 10 -18.84 7.58 6.62
C GLN A 10 -18.32 7.51 5.92
N ILE A 11 -18.44 7.61 5.85
CA ILE A 11 -18.22 7.41 5.01
C ILE A 11 -18.55 7.38 4.13
N ASN A 12 -18.60 7.78 3.82
CA ASN A 12 -19.02 7.58 2.90
C ASN A 12 -19.42 7.49 2.05
N ASP A 13 -19.65 7.54 1.69
CA ASP A 13 -19.94 7.24 0.98
C ASP A 13 -20.02 7.11 0.06
N PHE A 14 -19.96 7.18 -1.20
CA PHE A 14 -19.92 6.62 -2.09
C PHE A 14 -19.03 6.47 -3.16
N ILE A 15 -19.53 6.91 -4.52
CA ILE A 15 -18.18 6.41 -4.68
C ILE A 15 -18.19 5.05 -5.35
N SER A 16 -17.31 4.85 -6.35
CA SER A 16 -17.12 3.53 -6.92
C SER A 16 -16.43 2.64 -5.88
N GLU A 17 -17.08 1.61 -5.43
CA GLU A 17 -16.53 0.69 -4.46
C GLU A 17 -15.41 -0.16 -5.04
N ASP A 18 -15.42 -0.39 -6.34
CA ASP A 18 -14.42 -1.22 -7.01
C ASP A 18 -13.01 -0.65 -6.93
N SER A 19 -12.90 0.66 -6.76
CA SER A 19 -11.59 1.30 -6.73
C SER A 19 -11.05 1.46 -5.30
N LYS A 20 -11.79 1.00 -4.31
CA LYS A 20 -11.44 1.19 -2.91
C LYS A 20 -11.04 -0.10 -2.24
N MET A 21 -10.02 0.01 -1.38
CA MET A 21 -9.64 -1.05 -0.48
C MET A 21 -10.45 -0.90 0.80
N GLU A 22 -11.19 -1.94 1.17
CA GLU A 22 -11.94 -1.92 2.42
C GLU A 22 -11.02 -2.30 3.57
N THR A 23 -11.24 -1.69 4.73
CA THR A 23 -10.42 -1.96 5.90
C THR A 23 -10.53 -3.42 6.33
N ASP A 24 -9.39 -4.07 6.45
CA ASP A 24 -9.30 -5.45 6.91
C ASP A 24 -9.38 -5.47 8.44
N SER A 25 -10.27 -6.30 8.98
CA SER A 25 -10.46 -6.40 10.42
C SER A 25 -9.22 -6.94 11.15
N ARG A 26 -8.24 -7.50 10.41
CA ARG A 26 -7.00 -8.00 10.98
C ARG A 26 -5.94 -6.90 11.13
N ALA A 27 -6.20 -5.70 10.61
CA ALA A 27 -5.25 -4.60 10.73
C ALA A 27 -5.02 -4.24 12.18
N THR A 28 -3.74 -4.08 12.57
CA THR A 28 -3.40 -3.65 13.94
C THR A 28 -3.50 -2.14 14.07
N SER A 29 -3.30 -1.42 12.97
CA SER A 29 -3.47 0.04 12.92
C SER A 29 -3.53 0.49 11.48
N ILE A 30 -3.99 1.73 11.30
CA ILE A 30 -4.08 2.37 10.00
C ILE A 30 -3.10 3.53 9.98
N LEU A 31 -2.28 3.60 8.94
CA LEU A 31 -1.40 4.73 8.69
C LEU A 31 -1.90 5.43 7.45
N SER A 32 -2.27 6.70 7.57
CA SER A 32 -2.81 7.47 6.47
C SER A 32 -2.07 8.78 6.32
N GLY A 33 -1.77 9.16 5.10
CA GLY A 33 -1.06 10.40 4.84
C GLY A 33 -0.52 10.45 3.42
N ARG A 34 0.27 11.48 3.14
CA ARG A 34 0.86 11.63 1.83
C ARG A 34 2.15 10.83 1.73
N ILE A 35 2.39 10.29 0.56
CA ILE A 35 3.67 9.66 0.25
C ILE A 35 4.72 10.78 0.14
N THR A 36 5.69 10.75 1.05
CA THR A 36 6.73 11.78 1.13
C THR A 36 8.01 11.36 0.43
N HIS A 37 8.20 10.06 0.22
CA HIS A 37 9.39 9.56 -0.46
C HIS A 37 9.16 8.13 -0.93
N VAL A 38 9.66 7.79 -2.11
CA VAL A 38 9.64 6.42 -2.63
C VAL A 38 11.07 5.91 -2.58
N ARG A 39 11.29 4.84 -1.80
CA ARG A 39 12.62 4.21 -1.72
C ARG A 39 12.87 3.29 -2.90
N ASP A 40 11.88 2.44 -3.20
CA ASP A 40 11.90 1.53 -4.34
C ASP A 40 10.48 1.03 -4.60
N GLY A 41 10.33 0.00 -5.44
CA GLY A 41 9.01 -0.46 -5.88
C GLY A 41 8.12 -1.04 -4.81
N ASP A 42 8.67 -1.48 -3.69
CA ASP A 42 7.91 -2.10 -2.61
C ASP A 42 8.05 -1.38 -1.26
N THR A 43 8.68 -0.21 -1.24
CA THR A 43 8.85 0.56 0.00
C THR A 43 8.71 2.05 -0.27
N PHE A 44 7.77 2.69 0.41
CA PHE A 44 7.65 4.15 0.36
C PHE A 44 7.39 4.69 1.76
N GLU A 45 7.53 6.00 1.92
CA GLU A 45 7.33 6.66 3.21
C GLU A 45 6.03 7.44 3.18
N VAL A 46 5.20 7.23 4.19
CA VAL A 46 3.94 7.94 4.39
C VAL A 46 4.16 8.87 5.58
N ASN A 47 4.10 10.18 5.33
CA ASN A 47 4.46 11.19 6.34
C ASN A 47 5.80 10.85 7.01
N GLY A 48 6.77 10.43 6.21
CA GLY A 48 8.10 10.08 6.70
C GLY A 48 8.23 8.69 7.35
N VAL A 49 7.13 7.95 7.48
CA VAL A 49 7.15 6.60 8.07
C VAL A 49 7.36 5.58 6.95
N PRO A 50 8.45 4.81 6.96
CA PRO A 50 8.69 3.85 5.89
C PRO A 50 7.80 2.62 6.02
N VAL A 51 7.16 2.26 4.91
CA VAL A 51 6.24 1.14 4.81
C VAL A 51 6.74 0.17 3.75
N ARG A 52 6.98 -1.07 4.14
CA ARG A 52 7.23 -2.19 3.24
C ARG A 52 5.88 -2.78 2.85
N ILE A 53 5.60 -2.78 1.56
CA ILE A 53 4.31 -3.30 1.08
C ILE A 53 4.30 -4.81 1.23
N SER A 54 3.29 -5.33 1.92
CA SER A 54 3.11 -6.76 2.12
C SER A 54 2.80 -7.45 0.80
N ALA A 55 3.24 -8.68 0.65
CA ALA A 55 2.94 -9.54 -0.51
C ALA A 55 3.58 -9.12 -1.83
N LEU A 56 4.31 -8.00 -1.88
CA LEU A 56 4.87 -7.49 -3.11
C LEU A 56 6.36 -7.76 -3.18
N ASP A 57 6.82 -8.34 -4.30
CA ASP A 57 8.23 -8.62 -4.56
C ASP A 57 8.63 -7.90 -5.84
N CYS A 58 9.47 -6.90 -5.71
CA CYS A 58 9.94 -6.10 -6.82
C CYS A 58 11.43 -6.36 -7.07
N PRO A 59 11.91 -6.18 -8.31
CA PRO A 59 13.34 -6.30 -8.59
C PRO A 59 14.15 -5.34 -7.73
N GLU A 60 15.36 -5.75 -7.38
CA GLU A 60 16.29 -4.95 -6.59
C GLU A 60 16.61 -3.63 -7.28
N ASN A 61 16.64 -2.54 -6.52
CA ASN A 61 16.89 -1.21 -7.07
C ASN A 61 18.28 -1.05 -7.67
N SER A 62 19.19 -1.98 -7.36
CA SER A 62 20.53 -2.02 -7.96
C SER A 62 20.52 -2.52 -9.41
N THR A 63 19.40 -3.05 -9.90
CA THR A 63 19.27 -3.57 -11.25
C THR A 63 18.52 -2.58 -12.14
N THR A 64 18.69 -2.73 -13.46
CA THR A 64 17.93 -1.91 -14.43
C THR A 64 16.43 -2.09 -14.25
N ALA A 65 15.98 -3.34 -14.06
CA ALA A 65 14.57 -3.62 -13.85
C ALA A 65 14.06 -2.94 -12.59
N GLY A 66 14.82 -2.99 -11.49
CA GLY A 66 14.45 -2.34 -10.24
C GLY A 66 14.38 -0.83 -10.36
N GLN A 67 15.30 -0.24 -11.13
CA GLN A 67 15.29 1.21 -11.36
C GLN A 67 14.05 1.64 -12.15
N LYS A 68 13.63 0.84 -13.13
CA LYS A 68 12.39 1.12 -13.88
C LYS A 68 11.17 1.07 -12.96
N VAL A 69 11.11 0.07 -12.11
CA VAL A 69 10.01 -0.08 -11.16
C VAL A 69 9.98 1.09 -10.19
N THR A 70 11.13 1.49 -9.67
CA THR A 70 11.22 2.64 -8.75
C THR A 70 10.73 3.91 -9.42
N ARG A 71 11.14 4.15 -10.67
CA ARG A 71 10.67 5.33 -11.42
C ARG A 71 9.15 5.30 -11.61
N PHE A 72 8.58 4.14 -11.88
CA PHE A 72 7.13 4.03 -11.97
C PHE A 72 6.48 4.39 -10.65
N ALA A 73 7.01 3.86 -9.53
CA ALA A 73 6.45 4.13 -8.20
C ALA A 73 6.59 5.61 -7.81
N GLU A 74 7.61 6.29 -8.28
CA GLU A 74 7.85 7.70 -7.94
C GLU A 74 6.72 8.63 -8.37
N GLN A 75 5.90 8.23 -9.34
CA GLN A 75 4.73 9.03 -9.73
C GLN A 75 3.72 9.21 -8.60
N PHE A 76 3.76 8.34 -7.61
CA PHE A 76 2.83 8.39 -6.48
C PHE A 76 3.28 9.33 -5.36
N THR A 77 4.45 9.92 -5.47
CA THR A 77 4.93 10.91 -4.50
C THR A 77 3.92 12.06 -4.39
N GLY A 78 3.57 12.42 -3.16
CA GLY A 78 2.58 13.46 -2.89
C GLY A 78 1.15 12.99 -2.90
N LYS A 79 0.89 11.75 -3.32
CA LYS A 79 -0.47 11.20 -3.33
C LYS A 79 -0.86 10.72 -1.94
N GLN A 80 -2.18 10.67 -1.70
CA GLN A 80 -2.73 10.20 -0.42
C GLN A 80 -2.70 8.68 -0.39
N ALA A 81 -2.08 8.14 0.66
CA ALA A 81 -2.03 6.69 0.89
C ALA A 81 -2.72 6.33 2.19
N THR A 82 -3.33 5.15 2.21
CA THR A 82 -3.91 4.55 3.40
C THR A 82 -3.36 3.15 3.51
N CYS A 83 -2.68 2.87 4.62
CA CYS A 83 -2.00 1.60 4.83
C CYS A 83 -2.57 0.89 6.04
N GLU A 84 -2.96 -0.37 5.85
CA GLU A 84 -3.43 -1.24 6.92
C GLU A 84 -2.21 -2.03 7.39
N LEU A 85 -1.76 -1.74 8.60
CA LEU A 85 -0.52 -2.30 9.12
C LEU A 85 -0.77 -3.68 9.72
N THR A 86 0.12 -4.61 9.40
CA THR A 86 0.01 -6.00 9.88
C THR A 86 0.53 -6.18 11.30
N GLY A 87 1.32 -5.23 11.78
CA GLY A 87 2.01 -5.34 13.07
C GLY A 87 3.44 -5.86 12.93
N ALA A 88 3.79 -6.40 11.77
CA ALA A 88 5.17 -6.85 11.52
C ALA A 88 6.05 -5.65 11.21
N LYS A 89 7.35 -5.83 11.43
CA LYS A 89 8.38 -4.84 11.10
C LYS A 89 9.53 -5.54 10.40
N THR A 90 10.21 -4.80 9.54
CA THR A 90 11.41 -5.29 8.87
C THR A 90 12.40 -4.14 8.79
N TYR A 91 13.52 -4.23 9.51
CA TYR A 91 14.48 -3.15 9.67
C TYR A 91 13.79 -1.92 10.27
N ASP A 92 13.85 -0.76 9.60
CA ASP A 92 13.21 0.49 10.05
C ASP A 92 11.79 0.66 9.53
N ARG A 93 11.23 -0.37 8.86
CA ARG A 93 9.94 -0.26 8.16
C ARG A 93 8.83 -0.98 8.89
N VAL A 94 7.64 -0.40 8.87
CA VAL A 94 6.41 -1.15 9.21
C VAL A 94 5.95 -1.89 7.95
N VAL A 95 5.16 -2.94 8.13
CA VAL A 95 4.66 -3.75 7.01
C VAL A 95 3.16 -3.52 6.88
N GLY A 96 2.70 -3.27 5.66
CA GLY A 96 1.28 -3.02 5.46
C GLY A 96 0.79 -3.28 4.05
N TYR A 97 -0.51 -3.27 3.92
CA TYR A 97 -1.24 -3.28 2.65
C TYR A 97 -1.73 -1.86 2.43
N CYS A 98 -1.35 -1.25 1.32
CA CYS A 98 -1.65 0.16 1.08
C CYS A 98 -2.50 0.37 -0.15
N SER A 99 -3.40 1.36 -0.06
CA SER A 99 -4.08 1.89 -1.23
C SER A 99 -3.65 3.33 -1.45
N ILE A 100 -3.66 3.75 -2.71
CA ILE A 100 -3.35 5.13 -3.10
C ILE A 100 -4.53 5.64 -3.90
N ASN A 101 -5.16 6.70 -3.39
CA ASN A 101 -6.39 7.23 -4.00
C ASN A 101 -7.45 6.14 -4.15
N GLY A 102 -7.52 5.23 -3.20
CA GLY A 102 -8.52 4.16 -3.16
C GLY A 102 -8.18 2.92 -3.97
N LYS A 103 -7.02 2.87 -4.63
CA LYS A 103 -6.61 1.69 -5.42
C LYS A 103 -5.49 0.95 -4.74
N ASP A 104 -5.59 -0.38 -4.73
CA ASP A 104 -4.59 -1.22 -4.10
C ASP A 104 -3.24 -1.05 -4.79
N PHE A 105 -2.21 -0.65 -4.02
CA PHE A 105 -0.90 -0.36 -4.57
C PHE A 105 -0.20 -1.61 -5.10
N ALA A 106 -0.22 -2.70 -4.33
CA ALA A 106 0.47 -3.94 -4.74
C ALA A 106 -0.12 -4.47 -6.05
N GLN A 107 -1.45 -4.46 -6.19
CA GLN A 107 -2.08 -4.91 -7.42
C GLN A 107 -1.68 -4.02 -8.59
N THR A 108 -1.64 -2.71 -8.39
CA THR A 108 -1.20 -1.77 -9.43
C THR A 108 0.22 -2.08 -9.88
N MET A 109 1.12 -2.32 -8.94
CA MET A 109 2.51 -2.62 -9.27
C MET A 109 2.65 -3.96 -10.00
N MET A 110 1.88 -4.97 -9.60
CA MET A 110 1.88 -6.26 -10.29
C MET A 110 1.33 -6.13 -11.71
N ASP A 111 0.33 -5.28 -11.91
CA ASP A 111 -0.30 -5.10 -13.23
C ASP A 111 0.57 -4.26 -14.17
N LYS A 112 1.30 -3.30 -13.65
CA LYS A 112 1.98 -2.27 -14.46
C LYS A 112 3.49 -2.41 -14.52
N THR A 113 4.08 -3.25 -13.70
CA THR A 113 5.53 -3.39 -13.62
C THR A 113 5.92 -4.86 -13.56
N SER A 114 7.22 -5.14 -13.44
CA SER A 114 7.73 -6.49 -13.26
C SER A 114 7.69 -6.99 -11.81
N CYS A 115 7.06 -6.24 -10.91
CA CYS A 115 6.85 -6.72 -9.55
C CYS A 115 5.90 -7.92 -9.55
N LYS A 116 6.09 -8.83 -8.61
CA LYS A 116 5.35 -10.09 -8.54
C LYS A 116 4.73 -10.28 -7.17
N LEU A 117 3.73 -11.16 -7.12
CA LEU A 117 3.15 -11.58 -5.86
C LEU A 117 4.15 -12.45 -5.09
N TRP A 118 4.36 -12.12 -3.83
CA TRP A 118 5.14 -12.96 -2.92
C TRP A 118 4.17 -13.63 -1.95
N THR A 119 3.65 -14.77 -2.36
CA THR A 119 2.57 -15.48 -1.65
C THR A 119 2.90 -15.72 -0.18
N LYS A 120 4.16 -16.05 0.12
CA LYS A 120 4.60 -16.30 1.49
C LYS A 120 4.33 -15.12 2.41
N TYR A 121 4.41 -13.89 1.89
CA TYR A 121 4.21 -12.68 2.66
C TYR A 121 2.87 -12.01 2.40
N ASP A 122 1.96 -12.72 1.74
CA ASP A 122 0.56 -12.29 1.66
C ASP A 122 -0.16 -12.86 2.88
N VAL A 123 0.19 -12.33 4.05
CA VAL A 123 -0.21 -12.90 5.34
C VAL A 123 -1.72 -12.84 5.58
N TRP A 124 -2.42 -11.96 4.87
CA TRP A 124 -3.87 -11.86 4.94
C TRP A 124 -4.56 -12.49 3.74
N ASN A 125 -3.78 -13.12 2.88
CA ASN A 125 -4.32 -13.88 1.74
C ASN A 125 -5.22 -13.03 0.84
N ARG A 126 -4.76 -11.84 0.49
CA ARG A 126 -5.55 -10.88 -0.28
C ARG A 126 -5.45 -11.06 -1.79
N TYR A 127 -4.43 -11.74 -2.27
CA TYR A 127 -4.16 -11.82 -3.70
C TYR A 127 -4.23 -13.21 -4.27
#